data_1da8f948674091182b8fa31ef9416f30
#
_entry.id   1da8f948674091182b8fa31ef9416f30
#
_cell.length_a   1.000
_cell.length_b   1.000
_cell.length_c   1.000
_cell.angle_alpha   90.00
_cell.angle_beta   90.00
_cell.angle_gamma   90.00
#
_symmetry.space_group_name_H-M   'P 1'
#
loop_
_entity.id
_entity.type
_entity.pdbx_description
1 polymer ?
#
loop_
_entity_poly.entity_id
_entity_poly.type
_entity_poly.pdbx_seq_one_letter_code
_entity_poly.pdbx_strand_id
1 'polypeptide(L)'
;MPKPFDVSKFRKSITKSIDGLSIGFHDPTDWISTGNYALNYLISGDFNKGIPLGKVTVLAGESGAGKSYIASGNIIRHAQEQGIFCVLIDSENALDEPWLKALGVDTSEDKLMKLNMSMIDDVAKTIVEFMKDYKTQDEENRTKVLFVIDSLGMLLTPTDVDQFDKGDLKGDMGRKPKALTALVRNCVNMFGSYNVGLVATNHTYASQDMFDPDDKISGGQGFIYASSIVIAMKKLKLKEDLAGNKVTDVRGIRAACKVMKTRFNKPFESVQVKIPYETGMSPYSGLVDMAEKAGLLVKEGNKLLYKGSAKEYKYFRKAWEGNEDGCLDAVMADYGKPNVGGEPSPEASAEPVVDKPVEKIATKSSTKATSE
;
A
#
# COMPACT_ATOMS: atom_id res chain seq x y z
N MET A 1 -44.76 -17.20 -27.05
CA MET A 1 -43.33 -17.21 -26.63
C MET A 1 -43.20 -16.24 -25.45
N PRO A 2 -42.50 -16.56 -24.37
CA PRO A 2 -42.28 -15.64 -23.31
C PRO A 2 -41.48 -14.41 -23.83
N LYS A 3 -41.89 -13.22 -23.43
CA LYS A 3 -41.19 -11.97 -23.83
C LYS A 3 -39.75 -12.02 -23.27
N PRO A 4 -38.72 -11.65 -24.06
CA PRO A 4 -37.36 -11.59 -23.57
C PRO A 4 -37.24 -10.61 -22.40
N PHE A 5 -36.35 -10.92 -21.45
CA PHE A 5 -36.10 -10.06 -20.27
C PHE A 5 -35.54 -8.71 -20.70
N ASP A 6 -36.23 -7.63 -20.30
CA ASP A 6 -35.82 -6.27 -20.62
C ASP A 6 -34.84 -5.73 -19.57
N VAL A 7 -33.55 -5.81 -19.90
CA VAL A 7 -32.44 -5.36 -19.06
C VAL A 7 -32.51 -3.85 -18.78
N SER A 8 -32.93 -3.05 -19.75
CA SER A 8 -33.02 -1.59 -19.60
C SER A 8 -34.08 -1.18 -18.59
N LYS A 9 -35.25 -1.84 -18.65
CA LYS A 9 -36.33 -1.66 -17.69
C LYS A 9 -35.94 -2.10 -16.29
N PHE A 10 -35.23 -3.23 -16.19
CA PHE A 10 -34.71 -3.72 -14.92
C PHE A 10 -33.70 -2.74 -14.28
N ARG A 11 -32.72 -2.25 -15.08
CA ARG A 11 -31.76 -1.23 -14.60
C ARG A 11 -32.44 0.00 -14.04
N LYS A 12 -33.39 0.59 -14.77
CA LYS A 12 -34.16 1.75 -14.32
C LYS A 12 -34.96 1.46 -13.04
N SER A 13 -35.56 0.28 -12.95
CA SER A 13 -36.35 -0.12 -11.78
C SER A 13 -35.46 -0.25 -10.53
N ILE A 14 -34.34 -0.95 -10.61
CA ILE A 14 -33.48 -1.20 -9.47
C ILE A 14 -32.79 0.09 -8.97
N THR A 15 -32.40 1.00 -9.90
CA THR A 15 -31.83 2.29 -9.53
C THR A 15 -32.82 3.18 -8.78
N LYS A 16 -34.13 3.06 -9.06
CA LYS A 16 -35.15 3.79 -8.35
C LYS A 16 -35.54 3.19 -7.01
N SER A 17 -35.37 1.88 -6.84
CA SER A 17 -35.81 1.15 -5.64
C SER A 17 -34.76 1.07 -4.54
N ILE A 18 -33.50 1.33 -4.86
CA ILE A 18 -32.37 1.24 -3.91
C ILE A 18 -31.65 2.58 -3.90
N ASP A 19 -31.79 3.33 -2.81
CA ASP A 19 -31.07 4.59 -2.61
C ASP A 19 -29.56 4.36 -2.54
N GLY A 20 -28.80 5.18 -3.26
CA GLY A 20 -27.34 5.09 -3.31
C GLY A 20 -26.82 3.93 -4.16
N LEU A 21 -27.67 3.22 -4.91
CA LEU A 21 -27.22 2.20 -5.85
C LEU A 21 -26.44 2.86 -6.99
N SER A 22 -25.19 2.47 -7.12
CA SER A 22 -24.32 2.84 -8.23
C SER A 22 -24.21 1.69 -9.22
N ILE A 23 -24.33 1.99 -10.50
CA ILE A 23 -24.23 1.00 -11.60
C ILE A 23 -23.01 1.31 -12.43
N GLY A 24 -22.12 0.31 -12.61
CA GLY A 24 -20.91 0.43 -13.42
C GLY A 24 -19.66 -0.04 -12.71
N PHE A 25 -18.51 0.26 -13.32
CA PHE A 25 -17.22 -0.02 -12.75
C PHE A 25 -16.76 1.20 -11.94
N HIS A 26 -16.15 0.95 -10.78
CA HIS A 26 -15.57 1.98 -9.91
C HIS A 26 -14.05 1.86 -9.91
N ASP A 27 -13.47 2.01 -11.10
CA ASP A 27 -12.02 2.07 -11.24
C ASP A 27 -11.51 3.40 -10.70
N PRO A 28 -10.38 3.43 -9.99
CA PRO A 28 -9.81 4.67 -9.51
C PRO A 28 -9.43 5.60 -10.67
N THR A 29 -9.91 6.83 -10.62
CA THR A 29 -9.55 7.87 -11.58
C THR A 29 -8.33 8.67 -11.13
N ASP A 30 -8.14 8.77 -9.82
CA ASP A 30 -7.11 9.58 -9.20
C ASP A 30 -6.12 8.71 -8.43
N TRP A 31 -4.85 8.96 -8.66
CA TRP A 31 -3.74 8.23 -8.09
C TRP A 31 -2.72 9.18 -7.49
N ILE A 32 -2.25 8.87 -6.31
CA ILE A 32 -1.26 9.66 -5.56
C ILE A 32 0.07 8.90 -5.60
N SER A 33 1.15 9.57 -5.97
CA SER A 33 2.48 8.96 -5.93
C SER A 33 2.90 8.64 -4.49
N THR A 34 3.59 7.52 -4.30
CA THR A 34 4.30 7.22 -3.05
C THR A 34 5.59 8.02 -2.89
N GLY A 35 5.97 8.80 -3.91
CA GLY A 35 7.26 9.46 -4.01
C GLY A 35 8.37 8.57 -4.57
N ASN A 36 8.04 7.34 -5.00
CA ASN A 36 9.01 6.40 -5.56
C ASN A 36 8.40 5.63 -6.74
N TYR A 37 9.05 5.72 -7.89
CA TYR A 37 8.58 5.12 -9.14
C TYR A 37 8.51 3.59 -9.07
N ALA A 38 9.52 2.93 -8.51
CA ALA A 38 9.54 1.48 -8.41
C ALA A 38 8.40 0.96 -7.52
N LEU A 39 8.15 1.62 -6.37
CA LEU A 39 7.05 1.25 -5.50
C LEU A 39 5.69 1.53 -6.15
N ASN A 40 5.52 2.65 -6.85
CA ASN A 40 4.32 2.93 -7.63
C ASN A 40 4.03 1.80 -8.62
N TYR A 41 5.05 1.40 -9.39
CA TYR A 41 4.90 0.33 -10.38
C TYR A 41 4.51 -1.00 -9.76
N LEU A 42 5.10 -1.38 -8.62
CA LEU A 42 4.73 -2.61 -7.92
C LEU A 42 3.26 -2.60 -7.47
N ILE A 43 2.73 -1.45 -7.08
CA ILE A 43 1.35 -1.29 -6.65
C ILE A 43 0.37 -1.38 -7.82
N SER A 44 0.63 -0.65 -8.91
CA SER A 44 -0.35 -0.35 -9.95
C SER A 44 0.01 -0.86 -11.34
N GLY A 45 1.28 -1.18 -11.61
CA GLY A 45 1.80 -1.43 -12.96
C GLY A 45 2.13 -0.15 -13.76
N ASP A 46 2.10 1.02 -13.10
CA ASP A 46 2.40 2.32 -13.70
C ASP A 46 3.33 3.12 -12.78
N PHE A 47 4.43 3.63 -13.30
CA PHE A 47 5.44 4.34 -12.49
C PHE A 47 4.92 5.63 -11.85
N ASN A 48 3.87 6.22 -12.38
CA ASN A 48 3.29 7.47 -11.89
C ASN A 48 2.05 7.25 -11.00
N LYS A 49 1.53 6.01 -10.90
CA LYS A 49 0.33 5.66 -10.15
C LYS A 49 0.68 4.87 -8.89
N GLY A 50 0.67 5.50 -7.75
CA GLY A 50 0.91 4.86 -6.45
C GLY A 50 -0.37 4.43 -5.75
N ILE A 51 -0.90 5.31 -4.91
CA ILE A 51 -2.08 5.03 -4.08
C ILE A 51 -3.35 5.56 -4.76
N PRO A 52 -4.36 4.70 -5.00
CA PRO A 52 -5.61 5.13 -5.62
C PRO A 52 -6.56 5.78 -4.59
N LEU A 53 -7.23 6.87 -4.95
CA LEU A 53 -8.41 7.33 -4.24
C LEU A 53 -9.57 6.34 -4.38
N GLY A 54 -10.54 6.39 -3.48
CA GLY A 54 -11.66 5.45 -3.44
C GLY A 54 -11.30 4.04 -2.94
N LYS A 55 -10.07 3.84 -2.45
CA LYS A 55 -9.59 2.54 -1.97
C LYS A 55 -8.87 2.69 -0.62
N VAL A 56 -8.67 1.56 0.05
CA VAL A 56 -7.92 1.48 1.31
C VAL A 56 -6.58 0.80 1.05
N THR A 57 -5.51 1.48 1.48
CA THR A 57 -4.13 1.01 1.42
C THR A 57 -3.56 0.90 2.82
N VAL A 58 -2.87 -0.19 3.12
CA VAL A 58 -2.19 -0.44 4.40
C VAL A 58 -0.69 -0.62 4.18
N LEU A 59 0.12 0.15 4.92
CA LEU A 59 1.56 -0.02 5.04
C LEU A 59 1.85 -0.65 6.41
N ALA A 60 2.31 -1.89 6.43
CA ALA A 60 2.57 -2.62 7.66
C ALA A 60 4.07 -2.96 7.79
N GLY A 61 4.62 -2.82 8.99
CA GLY A 61 6.03 -3.14 9.20
C GLY A 61 6.50 -2.83 10.62
N GLU A 62 7.73 -3.23 10.90
CA GLU A 62 8.38 -2.95 12.19
C GLU A 62 8.59 -1.45 12.42
N SER A 63 8.89 -1.06 13.66
CA SER A 63 9.21 0.33 14.00
C SER A 63 10.45 0.81 13.25
N GLY A 64 10.37 2.02 12.68
CA GLY A 64 11.46 2.62 11.90
C GLY A 64 11.66 2.02 10.50
N ALA A 65 10.69 1.26 9.97
CA ALA A 65 10.74 0.74 8.59
C ALA A 65 10.40 1.80 7.51
N GLY A 66 10.08 3.03 7.90
CA GLY A 66 9.76 4.14 6.99
C GLY A 66 8.27 4.29 6.67
N LYS A 67 7.37 3.64 7.42
CA LYS A 67 5.91 3.72 7.20
C LYS A 67 5.40 5.15 7.24
N SER A 68 5.62 5.86 8.34
CA SER A 68 5.19 7.25 8.53
C SER A 68 5.86 8.20 7.53
N TYR A 69 7.13 7.95 7.18
CA TYR A 69 7.84 8.72 6.16
C TYR A 69 7.12 8.66 4.80
N ILE A 70 6.70 7.46 4.39
CA ILE A 70 5.97 7.29 3.12
C ILE A 70 4.52 7.75 3.26
N ALA A 71 3.78 7.30 4.30
CA ALA A 71 2.35 7.59 4.45
C ALA A 71 2.08 9.05 4.81
N SER A 72 2.65 9.52 5.92
CA SER A 72 2.35 10.84 6.51
C SER A 72 3.22 11.96 5.92
N GLY A 73 4.35 11.61 5.31
CA GLY A 73 5.21 12.54 4.56
C GLY A 73 4.90 12.55 3.08
N ASN A 74 5.45 11.59 2.34
CA ASN A 74 5.45 11.61 0.87
C ASN A 74 4.06 11.55 0.24
N ILE A 75 3.20 10.64 0.71
CA ILE A 75 1.86 10.48 0.12
C ILE A 75 1.01 11.74 0.37
N ILE A 76 1.06 12.32 1.58
CA ILE A 76 0.34 13.57 1.89
C ILE A 76 0.86 14.70 0.99
N ARG A 77 2.18 14.89 0.89
CA ARG A 77 2.76 15.92 0.02
C ARG A 77 2.28 15.78 -1.43
N HIS A 78 2.37 14.58 -2.02
CA HIS A 78 1.94 14.37 -3.41
C HIS A 78 0.42 14.47 -3.60
N ALA A 79 -0.36 14.21 -2.54
CA ALA A 79 -1.80 14.47 -2.55
C ALA A 79 -2.09 15.98 -2.59
N GLN A 80 -1.40 16.75 -1.76
CA GLN A 80 -1.53 18.22 -1.71
C GLN A 80 -1.10 18.90 -3.01
N GLU A 81 -0.05 18.40 -3.68
CA GLU A 81 0.38 18.84 -5.00
C GLU A 81 -0.72 18.68 -6.07
N GLN A 82 -1.65 17.74 -5.87
CA GLN A 82 -2.82 17.52 -6.72
C GLN A 82 -4.09 18.24 -6.24
N GLY A 83 -3.99 19.10 -5.22
CA GLY A 83 -5.13 19.81 -4.64
C GLY A 83 -6.05 18.92 -3.78
N ILE A 84 -5.56 17.77 -3.32
CA ILE A 84 -6.30 16.85 -2.44
C ILE A 84 -6.14 17.33 -1.00
N PHE A 85 -7.26 17.52 -0.31
CA PHE A 85 -7.28 17.82 1.12
C PHE A 85 -6.93 16.58 1.94
N CYS A 86 -6.05 16.72 2.93
CA CYS A 86 -5.58 15.60 3.73
C CYS A 86 -6.08 15.69 5.18
N VAL A 87 -6.61 14.58 5.70
CA VAL A 87 -6.95 14.41 7.12
C VAL A 87 -5.99 13.39 7.71
N LEU A 88 -5.08 13.86 8.59
CA LEU A 88 -4.08 13.04 9.26
C LEU A 88 -4.53 12.73 10.69
N ILE A 89 -4.81 11.47 10.98
CA ILE A 89 -5.15 10.96 12.30
C ILE A 89 -3.89 10.32 12.89
N ASP A 90 -3.32 11.00 13.89
CA ASP A 90 -2.12 10.57 14.61
C ASP A 90 -2.51 9.91 15.93
N SER A 91 -2.44 8.58 15.98
CA SER A 91 -2.77 7.81 17.18
C SER A 91 -1.57 7.58 18.11
N GLU A 92 -0.37 7.86 17.63
CA GLU A 92 0.88 7.71 18.40
C GLU A 92 1.32 9.03 19.05
N ASN A 93 0.72 10.16 18.68
CA ASN A 93 1.15 11.51 19.06
C ASN A 93 2.64 11.75 18.76
N ALA A 94 3.13 11.20 17.66
CA ALA A 94 4.55 11.17 17.30
C ALA A 94 4.90 12.09 16.12
N LEU A 95 3.89 12.63 15.44
CA LEU A 95 4.08 13.44 14.24
C LEU A 95 4.00 14.93 14.59
N ASP A 96 5.14 15.59 14.62
CA ASP A 96 5.22 17.04 14.84
C ASP A 96 5.21 17.83 13.53
N GLU A 97 4.84 19.12 13.64
CA GLU A 97 4.74 20.01 12.49
C GLU A 97 6.08 20.29 11.82
N PRO A 98 7.20 20.53 12.54
CA PRO A 98 8.51 20.71 11.92
C PRO A 98 8.94 19.52 11.08
N TRP A 99 8.66 18.29 11.54
CA TRP A 99 8.99 17.07 10.80
C TRP A 99 8.16 16.94 9.52
N LEU A 100 6.85 17.22 9.59
CA LEU A 100 5.98 17.20 8.40
C LEU A 100 6.44 18.25 7.38
N LYS A 101 6.74 19.47 7.82
CA LYS A 101 7.28 20.55 6.95
C LYS A 101 8.62 20.17 6.33
N ALA A 102 9.50 19.52 7.05
CA ALA A 102 10.79 19.04 6.54
C ALA A 102 10.61 18.00 5.42
N LEU A 103 9.51 17.26 5.41
CA LEU A 103 9.13 16.33 4.34
C LEU A 103 8.39 17.00 3.16
N GLY A 104 8.16 18.31 3.24
CA GLY A 104 7.47 19.10 2.22
C GLY A 104 5.95 19.05 2.32
N VAL A 105 5.41 18.64 3.46
CA VAL A 105 3.97 18.69 3.72
C VAL A 105 3.57 20.13 4.05
N ASP A 106 2.54 20.62 3.38
CA ASP A 106 1.91 21.90 3.72
C ASP A 106 0.95 21.68 4.91
N THR A 107 1.27 22.32 6.04
CA THR A 107 0.52 22.17 7.30
C THR A 107 -0.54 23.24 7.50
N SER A 108 -0.82 24.06 6.48
CA SER A 108 -1.89 25.07 6.54
C SER A 108 -3.27 24.41 6.66
N GLU A 109 -4.21 25.09 7.33
CA GLU A 109 -5.53 24.54 7.66
C GLU A 109 -6.39 24.22 6.42
N ASP A 110 -6.12 24.87 5.31
CA ASP A 110 -6.79 24.61 4.01
C ASP A 110 -6.23 23.40 3.27
N LYS A 111 -5.10 22.82 3.71
CA LYS A 111 -4.43 21.67 3.10
C LYS A 111 -4.38 20.43 3.99
N LEU A 112 -4.28 20.63 5.31
CA LEU A 112 -4.11 19.54 6.27
C LEU A 112 -4.95 19.77 7.53
N MET A 113 -5.77 18.78 7.87
CA MET A 113 -6.36 18.67 9.20
C MET A 113 -5.64 17.56 9.97
N LYS A 114 -4.83 17.91 10.98
CA LYS A 114 -4.20 16.93 11.86
C LYS A 114 -5.03 16.74 13.13
N LEU A 115 -5.39 15.50 13.43
CA LEU A 115 -6.20 15.09 14.56
C LEU A 115 -5.41 14.08 15.41
N ASN A 116 -5.33 14.32 16.74
CA ASN A 116 -4.78 13.34 17.67
C ASN A 116 -5.93 12.53 18.24
N MET A 117 -5.99 11.23 17.92
CA MET A 117 -7.08 10.34 18.34
C MET A 117 -6.53 9.00 18.76
N SER A 118 -6.97 8.51 19.91
CA SER A 118 -6.56 7.21 20.45
C SER A 118 -7.65 6.13 20.36
N MET A 119 -8.93 6.51 20.14
CA MET A 119 -10.05 5.57 20.16
C MET A 119 -10.53 5.21 18.76
N ILE A 120 -10.75 3.90 18.50
CA ILE A 120 -11.31 3.42 17.21
C ILE A 120 -12.68 4.04 16.96
N ASP A 121 -13.50 4.17 17.99
CA ASP A 121 -14.86 4.70 17.88
C ASP A 121 -14.89 6.19 17.52
N ASP A 122 -13.93 6.98 18.03
CA ASP A 122 -13.79 8.40 17.68
C ASP A 122 -13.34 8.58 16.23
N VAL A 123 -12.40 7.76 15.77
CA VAL A 123 -11.99 7.73 14.36
C VAL A 123 -13.19 7.39 13.47
N ALA A 124 -13.94 6.35 13.82
CA ALA A 124 -15.13 5.97 13.07
C ALA A 124 -16.18 7.08 13.03
N LYS A 125 -16.44 7.74 14.17
CA LYS A 125 -17.37 8.87 14.28
C LYS A 125 -16.94 10.04 13.41
N THR A 126 -15.66 10.42 13.46
CA THR A 126 -15.09 11.50 12.64
C THR A 126 -15.29 11.24 11.15
N ILE A 127 -15.00 10.01 10.69
CA ILE A 127 -15.20 9.63 9.29
C ILE A 127 -16.68 9.68 8.91
N VAL A 128 -17.57 9.20 9.78
CA VAL A 128 -19.03 9.23 9.52
C VAL A 128 -19.55 10.66 9.43
N GLU A 129 -19.19 11.54 10.37
CA GLU A 129 -19.62 12.95 10.34
C GLU A 129 -19.07 13.65 9.08
N PHE A 130 -17.80 13.46 8.75
CA PHE A 130 -17.24 13.96 7.51
C PHE A 130 -18.04 13.50 6.29
N MET A 131 -18.33 12.20 6.20
CA MET A 131 -19.02 11.62 5.04
C MET A 131 -20.49 12.07 4.94
N LYS A 132 -21.16 12.41 6.05
CA LYS A 132 -22.51 12.98 6.02
C LYS A 132 -22.53 14.29 5.26
N ASP A 133 -21.64 15.22 5.61
CA ASP A 133 -21.56 16.53 4.97
C ASP A 133 -21.02 16.42 3.54
N TYR A 134 -20.01 15.58 3.35
CA TYR A 134 -19.36 15.36 2.06
C TYR A 134 -20.33 14.85 0.98
N LYS A 135 -21.25 13.95 1.35
CA LYS A 135 -22.26 13.40 0.43
C LYS A 135 -23.28 14.42 -0.06
N THR A 136 -23.49 15.50 0.69
CA THR A 136 -24.43 16.57 0.30
C THR A 136 -23.86 17.53 -0.73
N GLN A 137 -22.55 17.50 -0.96
CA GLN A 137 -21.89 18.39 -1.93
C GLN A 137 -22.11 17.88 -3.36
N ASP A 138 -22.27 18.80 -4.28
CA ASP A 138 -22.33 18.49 -5.70
C ASP A 138 -21.02 17.84 -6.18
N GLU A 139 -21.12 16.80 -6.99
CA GLU A 139 -19.99 16.00 -7.43
C GLU A 139 -18.91 16.83 -8.14
N GLU A 140 -19.31 17.81 -8.95
CA GLU A 140 -18.42 18.70 -9.72
C GLU A 140 -17.58 19.64 -8.83
N ASN A 141 -18.12 20.00 -7.66
CA ASN A 141 -17.48 20.94 -6.72
C ASN A 141 -16.83 20.26 -5.52
N ARG A 142 -16.91 18.94 -5.47
CA ARG A 142 -16.44 18.15 -4.32
C ARG A 142 -14.92 18.09 -4.26
N THR A 143 -14.34 18.63 -3.19
CA THR A 143 -12.90 18.54 -2.93
C THR A 143 -12.49 17.08 -2.73
N LYS A 144 -11.46 16.62 -3.42
CA LYS A 144 -10.88 15.27 -3.19
C LYS A 144 -10.25 15.20 -1.82
N VAL A 145 -10.41 14.06 -1.13
CA VAL A 145 -9.94 13.91 0.24
C VAL A 145 -9.20 12.59 0.43
N LEU A 146 -8.07 12.68 1.16
CA LEU A 146 -7.29 11.55 1.62
C LEU A 146 -7.26 11.52 3.15
N PHE A 147 -7.73 10.42 3.74
CA PHE A 147 -7.47 10.10 5.14
C PHE A 147 -6.17 9.34 5.29
N VAL A 148 -5.37 9.72 6.29
CA VAL A 148 -4.18 8.99 6.70
C VAL A 148 -4.29 8.68 8.19
N ILE A 149 -4.17 7.40 8.57
CA ILE A 149 -4.21 6.95 9.98
C ILE A 149 -2.84 6.38 10.33
N ASP A 150 -2.15 7.02 11.24
CA ASP A 150 -0.83 6.60 11.72
C ASP A 150 -0.84 6.45 13.25
N SER A 151 -1.03 5.24 13.77
CA SER A 151 -1.23 3.93 13.15
C SER A 151 -2.52 3.24 13.64
N LEU A 152 -3.07 2.31 12.85
CA LEU A 152 -4.22 1.48 13.27
C LEU A 152 -3.92 0.64 14.52
N GLY A 153 -2.70 0.15 14.66
CA GLY A 153 -2.29 -0.72 15.76
C GLY A 153 -2.31 -0.05 17.13
N MET A 154 -2.17 1.27 17.19
CA MET A 154 -2.16 2.04 18.45
C MET A 154 -3.55 2.47 18.92
N LEU A 155 -4.55 2.43 18.04
CA LEU A 155 -5.92 2.75 18.42
C LEU A 155 -6.44 1.77 19.48
N LEU A 156 -7.23 2.28 20.40
CA LEU A 156 -7.80 1.56 21.56
C LEU A 156 -9.30 1.31 21.38
N THR A 157 -9.78 0.27 22.03
CA THR A 157 -11.22 0.05 22.28
C THR A 157 -11.61 0.55 23.65
N PRO A 158 -12.90 0.82 23.94
CA PRO A 158 -13.37 1.13 25.29
C PRO A 158 -12.96 0.07 26.30
N THR A 159 -12.91 -1.19 25.90
CA THR A 159 -12.47 -2.30 26.79
C THR A 159 -10.99 -2.20 27.15
N ASP A 160 -10.12 -1.75 26.22
CA ASP A 160 -8.69 -1.54 26.52
C ASP A 160 -8.53 -0.49 27.63
N VAL A 161 -9.32 0.60 27.57
CA VAL A 161 -9.33 1.68 28.58
C VAL A 161 -9.89 1.18 29.91
N ASP A 162 -11.03 0.51 29.89
CA ASP A 162 -11.67 -0.05 31.12
C ASP A 162 -10.76 -1.05 31.86
N GLN A 163 -9.98 -1.84 31.11
CA GLN A 163 -9.03 -2.78 31.67
C GLN A 163 -7.84 -2.05 32.29
N PHE A 164 -7.31 -1.05 31.60
CA PHE A 164 -6.23 -0.22 32.13
C PHE A 164 -6.62 0.48 33.42
N ASP A 165 -7.82 1.07 33.50
CA ASP A 165 -8.34 1.75 34.68
C ASP A 165 -8.50 0.80 35.88
N LYS A 166 -8.77 -0.49 35.64
CA LYS A 166 -8.85 -1.55 36.66
C LYS A 166 -7.49 -2.16 37.02
N GLY A 167 -6.39 -1.71 36.35
CA GLY A 167 -5.07 -2.30 36.50
C GLY A 167 -4.95 -3.72 35.94
N ASP A 168 -5.88 -4.13 35.06
CA ASP A 168 -5.86 -5.43 34.39
C ASP A 168 -5.27 -5.26 32.98
N LEU A 169 -4.10 -5.84 32.76
CA LEU A 169 -3.41 -5.80 31.46
C LEU A 169 -3.65 -7.04 30.61
N LYS A 170 -4.63 -7.87 30.95
CA LYS A 170 -5.04 -8.99 30.12
C LYS A 170 -5.70 -8.44 28.87
N GLY A 171 -4.97 -8.45 27.75
CA GLY A 171 -5.42 -7.90 26.47
C GLY A 171 -6.80 -8.41 26.04
N ASP A 172 -7.55 -7.54 25.39
CA ASP A 172 -8.87 -7.84 24.83
C ASP A 172 -8.75 -8.80 23.63
N MET A 173 -8.79 -10.10 23.92
CA MET A 173 -8.65 -11.14 22.90
C MET A 173 -9.84 -11.11 21.93
N GLY A 174 -9.65 -10.41 20.81
CA GLY A 174 -10.53 -10.47 19.63
C GLY A 174 -11.48 -9.31 19.39
N ARG A 175 -11.70 -8.37 20.32
CA ARG A 175 -12.57 -7.21 20.11
C ARG A 175 -11.89 -6.15 19.25
N LYS A 176 -10.65 -5.79 19.57
CA LYS A 176 -9.86 -4.84 18.77
C LYS A 176 -9.70 -5.28 17.29
N PRO A 177 -9.34 -6.54 16.96
CA PRO A 177 -9.36 -7.03 15.58
C PRO A 177 -10.72 -6.91 14.89
N LYS A 178 -11.82 -7.14 15.61
CA LYS A 178 -13.18 -6.98 15.07
C LYS A 178 -13.52 -5.53 14.80
N ALA A 179 -13.17 -4.62 15.74
CA ALA A 179 -13.40 -3.18 15.60
C ALA A 179 -12.60 -2.60 14.42
N LEU A 180 -11.31 -2.92 14.29
CA LEU A 180 -10.46 -2.52 13.16
C LEU A 180 -11.00 -3.05 11.82
N THR A 181 -11.45 -4.31 11.80
CA THR A 181 -12.06 -4.90 10.60
C THR A 181 -13.35 -4.15 10.22
N ALA A 182 -14.19 -3.80 11.20
CA ALA A 182 -15.42 -3.05 10.97
C ALA A 182 -15.12 -1.64 10.45
N LEU A 183 -14.16 -0.93 11.05
CA LEU A 183 -13.72 0.39 10.61
C LEU A 183 -13.29 0.36 9.14
N VAL A 184 -12.32 -0.50 8.80
CA VAL A 184 -11.76 -0.57 7.44
C VAL A 184 -12.81 -1.00 6.42
N ARG A 185 -13.66 -2.00 6.74
CA ARG A 185 -14.74 -2.44 5.85
C ARG A 185 -15.76 -1.34 5.57
N ASN A 186 -16.12 -0.56 6.59
CA ASN A 186 -17.03 0.57 6.42
C ASN A 186 -16.39 1.68 5.57
N CYS A 187 -15.11 1.98 5.76
CA CYS A 187 -14.39 2.90 4.88
C CYS A 187 -14.38 2.42 3.43
N VAL A 188 -14.09 1.13 3.17
CA VAL A 188 -14.14 0.57 1.80
C VAL A 188 -15.51 0.79 1.15
N ASN A 189 -16.60 0.53 1.89
CA ASN A 189 -17.96 0.68 1.38
C ASN A 189 -18.35 2.14 1.16
N MET A 190 -17.95 3.05 2.07
CA MET A 190 -18.32 4.45 1.98
C MET A 190 -17.47 5.24 0.99
N PHE A 191 -16.18 4.95 0.90
CA PHE A 191 -15.23 5.78 0.15
C PHE A 191 -15.23 5.48 -1.35
N GLY A 192 -15.50 4.23 -1.73
CA GLY A 192 -15.40 3.78 -3.12
C GLY A 192 -16.24 4.60 -4.10
N SER A 193 -17.48 4.94 -3.71
CA SER A 193 -18.41 5.71 -4.54
C SER A 193 -18.13 7.22 -4.54
N TYR A 194 -17.28 7.71 -3.64
CA TYR A 194 -17.04 9.15 -3.47
C TYR A 194 -15.57 9.53 -3.77
N ASN A 195 -14.77 8.59 -4.23
CA ASN A 195 -13.36 8.81 -4.53
C ASN A 195 -12.56 9.39 -3.34
N VAL A 196 -12.92 9.01 -2.10
CA VAL A 196 -12.19 9.33 -0.89
C VAL A 196 -11.17 8.23 -0.62
N GLY A 197 -9.91 8.58 -0.38
CA GLY A 197 -8.83 7.61 -0.12
C GLY A 197 -8.59 7.38 1.37
N LEU A 198 -8.11 6.19 1.72
CA LEU A 198 -7.56 5.89 3.05
C LEU A 198 -6.20 5.20 2.92
N VAL A 199 -5.20 5.80 3.55
CA VAL A 199 -3.90 5.17 3.81
C VAL A 199 -3.78 4.95 5.31
N ALA A 200 -3.41 3.75 5.72
CA ALA A 200 -3.18 3.47 7.12
C ALA A 200 -1.83 2.78 7.33
N THR A 201 -1.13 3.14 8.39
CA THR A 201 0.06 2.41 8.84
C THR A 201 -0.34 1.38 9.90
N ASN A 202 0.48 0.33 10.04
CA ASN A 202 0.29 -0.67 11.08
C ASN A 202 1.61 -1.36 11.43
N HIS A 203 1.64 -2.01 12.60
CA HIS A 203 2.80 -2.76 13.05
C HIS A 203 2.74 -4.22 12.59
N THR A 204 3.92 -4.82 12.46
CA THR A 204 4.10 -6.26 12.27
C THR A 204 4.83 -6.86 13.45
N TYR A 205 4.62 -8.15 13.65
CA TYR A 205 5.38 -8.97 14.61
C TYR A 205 5.88 -10.24 13.90
N ALA A 206 7.01 -10.77 14.39
CA ALA A 206 7.62 -11.94 13.79
C ALA A 206 6.65 -13.14 13.81
N SER A 207 6.56 -13.85 12.70
CA SER A 207 5.84 -15.12 12.66
C SER A 207 6.52 -16.14 13.56
N GLN A 208 5.74 -16.87 14.35
CA GLN A 208 6.21 -18.03 15.12
C GLN A 208 6.07 -19.33 14.31
N ASP A 209 5.49 -19.25 13.13
CA ASP A 209 5.28 -20.39 12.23
C ASP A 209 6.52 -20.58 11.36
N MET A 210 7.16 -21.75 11.52
CA MET A 210 8.35 -22.11 10.71
C MET A 210 8.04 -22.31 9.23
N PHE A 211 6.78 -22.60 8.89
CA PHE A 211 6.32 -22.83 7.50
C PHE A 211 5.83 -21.54 6.83
N ASP A 212 5.54 -20.48 7.61
CA ASP A 212 5.14 -19.17 7.09
C ASP A 212 6.01 -18.09 7.74
N PRO A 213 7.21 -17.84 7.19
CA PRO A 213 8.22 -16.94 7.78
C PRO A 213 7.88 -15.45 7.59
N ASP A 214 6.83 -15.12 6.84
CA ASP A 214 6.42 -13.72 6.66
C ASP A 214 5.84 -13.16 7.97
N ASP A 215 6.26 -11.94 8.32
CA ASP A 215 5.78 -11.25 9.52
C ASP A 215 4.25 -11.10 9.49
N LYS A 216 3.62 -11.31 10.63
CA LYS A 216 2.17 -11.14 10.78
C LYS A 216 1.83 -9.68 11.06
N ILE A 217 0.78 -9.19 10.42
CA ILE A 217 0.29 -7.82 10.62
C ILE A 217 -0.59 -7.81 11.87
N SER A 218 -0.35 -6.85 12.79
CA SER A 218 -1.11 -6.66 14.01
C SER A 218 -2.58 -6.32 13.72
N GLY A 219 -3.49 -6.70 14.61
CA GLY A 219 -4.91 -6.36 14.49
C GLY A 219 -5.75 -7.33 13.68
N GLY A 220 -5.21 -8.50 13.31
CA GLY A 220 -5.95 -9.61 12.69
C GLY A 220 -6.05 -9.54 11.17
N GLN A 221 -6.58 -10.61 10.57
CA GLN A 221 -6.63 -10.77 9.12
C GLN A 221 -7.80 -10.03 8.44
N GLY A 222 -8.86 -9.73 9.19
CA GLY A 222 -10.11 -9.23 8.61
C GLY A 222 -9.97 -7.91 7.87
N PHE A 223 -9.25 -6.93 8.44
CA PHE A 223 -9.04 -5.64 7.78
C PHE A 223 -8.07 -5.74 6.60
N ILE A 224 -7.12 -6.69 6.63
CA ILE A 224 -6.22 -6.97 5.50
C ILE A 224 -7.02 -7.46 4.29
N TYR A 225 -7.98 -8.39 4.53
CA TYR A 225 -8.87 -8.85 3.45
C TYR A 225 -9.77 -7.74 2.90
N ALA A 226 -10.21 -6.82 3.73
CA ALA A 226 -11.02 -5.68 3.32
C ALA A 226 -10.21 -4.65 2.49
N SER A 227 -8.93 -4.44 2.81
CA SER A 227 -8.05 -3.49 2.12
C SER A 227 -7.81 -3.88 0.66
N SER A 228 -7.60 -2.87 -0.20
CA SER A 228 -7.31 -3.09 -1.63
C SER A 228 -5.83 -3.30 -1.89
N ILE A 229 -4.98 -2.64 -1.11
CA ILE A 229 -3.51 -2.71 -1.22
C ILE A 229 -2.96 -2.95 0.18
N VAL A 230 -1.99 -3.86 0.29
CA VAL A 230 -1.24 -4.14 1.52
C VAL A 230 0.24 -4.27 1.18
N ILE A 231 1.06 -3.45 1.83
CA ILE A 231 2.50 -3.39 1.64
C ILE A 231 3.17 -3.76 2.95
N ALA A 232 3.94 -4.84 2.98
CA ALA A 232 4.80 -5.20 4.11
C ALA A 232 6.16 -4.52 3.96
N MET A 233 6.66 -3.93 5.05
CA MET A 233 7.90 -3.16 5.07
C MET A 233 8.86 -3.68 6.14
N LYS A 234 10.09 -4.02 5.75
CA LYS A 234 11.17 -4.39 6.66
C LYS A 234 12.28 -3.34 6.64
N LYS A 235 12.89 -3.11 7.80
CA LYS A 235 13.98 -2.17 7.97
C LYS A 235 15.32 -2.82 7.77
N LEU A 236 16.11 -2.31 6.84
CA LEU A 236 17.52 -2.65 6.67
C LEU A 236 18.36 -1.38 6.89
N LYS A 237 19.53 -1.53 7.53
CA LYS A 237 20.45 -0.40 7.75
C LYS A 237 21.08 0.04 6.43
N LEU A 238 20.98 1.32 6.09
CA LEU A 238 21.69 1.91 4.97
C LEU A 238 23.09 2.34 5.46
N LYS A 239 24.11 1.67 4.99
CA LYS A 239 25.52 1.94 5.30
C LYS A 239 26.27 2.35 4.05
N GLU A 240 25.77 3.40 3.41
CA GLU A 240 26.33 4.01 2.20
C GLU A 240 26.36 5.52 2.40
N ASP A 241 27.42 6.17 1.94
CA ASP A 241 27.50 7.64 1.87
C ASP A 241 26.72 8.16 0.65
N LEU A 242 26.64 9.48 0.49
CA LEU A 242 25.98 10.13 -0.66
C LEU A 242 26.67 9.79 -1.99
N ALA A 243 27.92 9.34 -1.94
CA ALA A 243 28.64 8.88 -3.09
C ALA A 243 28.40 7.39 -3.42
N GLY A 244 27.62 6.68 -2.60
CA GLY A 244 27.33 5.25 -2.77
C GLY A 244 28.45 4.33 -2.24
N ASN A 245 29.47 4.86 -1.57
CA ASN A 245 30.53 4.05 -0.97
C ASN A 245 30.06 3.45 0.36
N LYS A 246 30.50 2.23 0.63
CA LYS A 246 30.20 1.57 1.90
C LYS A 246 30.88 2.30 3.07
N VAL A 247 30.13 2.57 4.11
CA VAL A 247 30.58 3.18 5.36
C VAL A 247 30.21 2.32 6.56
N THR A 248 30.88 2.54 7.70
CA THR A 248 30.59 1.83 8.95
C THR A 248 29.31 2.33 9.61
N ASP A 249 29.08 3.63 9.51
CA ASP A 249 27.96 4.32 10.15
C ASP A 249 26.64 4.08 9.41
N VAL A 250 25.54 4.10 10.16
CA VAL A 250 24.21 4.06 9.59
C VAL A 250 23.84 5.46 9.10
N ARG A 251 23.69 5.63 7.80
CA ARG A 251 23.35 6.90 7.14
C ARG A 251 21.87 7.02 6.76
N GLY A 252 21.09 5.98 7.00
CA GLY A 252 19.67 5.93 6.65
C GLY A 252 19.11 4.53 6.82
N ILE A 253 17.96 4.31 6.18
CA ILE A 253 17.35 2.99 6.09
C ILE A 253 17.19 2.56 4.62
N ARG A 254 17.18 1.26 4.39
CA ARG A 254 16.57 0.65 3.21
C ARG A 254 15.24 0.04 3.65
N ALA A 255 14.16 0.59 3.14
CA ALA A 255 12.83 0.03 3.33
C ALA A 255 12.64 -1.08 2.29
N ALA A 256 12.65 -2.34 2.74
CA ALA A 256 12.29 -3.46 1.87
C ALA A 256 10.77 -3.56 1.83
N CYS A 257 10.17 -3.07 0.74
CA CYS A 257 8.73 -3.02 0.52
C CYS A 257 8.30 -4.23 -0.31
N LYS A 258 7.42 -5.09 0.23
CA LYS A 258 6.79 -6.22 -0.46
C LYS A 258 5.30 -5.95 -0.59
N VAL A 259 4.79 -5.94 -1.81
CA VAL A 259 3.35 -5.78 -2.06
C VAL A 259 2.67 -7.12 -1.82
N MET A 260 2.10 -7.31 -0.61
CA MET A 260 1.43 -8.55 -0.22
C MET A 260 0.08 -8.72 -0.91
N LYS A 261 -0.57 -7.60 -1.21
CA LYS A 261 -1.87 -7.56 -1.88
C LYS A 261 -1.98 -6.29 -2.72
N THR A 262 -2.44 -6.45 -3.93
CA THR A 262 -2.92 -5.37 -4.80
C THR A 262 -4.01 -5.91 -5.72
N ARG A 263 -4.89 -5.04 -6.21
CA ARG A 263 -5.91 -5.36 -7.20
C ARG A 263 -5.57 -4.86 -8.59
N PHE A 264 -4.39 -4.23 -8.74
CA PHE A 264 -4.02 -3.47 -9.94
C PHE A 264 -2.80 -4.03 -10.65
N ASN A 265 -2.01 -4.87 -9.98
CA ASN A 265 -0.81 -5.48 -10.51
C ASN A 265 -0.58 -6.87 -9.85
N LYS A 266 0.52 -7.54 -10.18
CA LYS A 266 0.92 -8.82 -9.59
C LYS A 266 1.32 -8.61 -8.12
N PRO A 267 0.76 -9.37 -7.15
CA PRO A 267 1.20 -9.33 -5.77
C PRO A 267 2.54 -10.07 -5.59
N PHE A 268 3.11 -9.94 -4.38
CA PHE A 268 4.33 -10.59 -3.88
C PHE A 268 5.65 -10.07 -4.48
N GLU A 269 5.60 -9.10 -5.37
CA GLU A 269 6.79 -8.39 -5.82
C GLU A 269 7.34 -7.47 -4.73
N SER A 270 8.66 -7.24 -4.74
CA SER A 270 9.33 -6.44 -3.73
C SER A 270 10.39 -5.52 -4.32
N VAL A 271 10.59 -4.39 -3.66
CA VAL A 271 11.66 -3.43 -3.96
C VAL A 271 12.31 -2.95 -2.66
N GLN A 272 13.60 -2.65 -2.72
CA GLN A 272 14.30 -1.96 -1.63
C GLN A 272 14.45 -0.48 -1.98
N VAL A 273 13.85 0.37 -1.16
CA VAL A 273 13.89 1.82 -1.32
C VAL A 273 14.85 2.41 -0.31
N LYS A 274 15.87 3.14 -0.77
CA LYS A 274 16.83 3.83 0.10
C LYS A 274 16.21 5.14 0.60
N ILE A 275 16.28 5.38 1.89
CA ILE A 275 15.87 6.62 2.57
C ILE A 275 17.05 7.12 3.40
N PRO A 276 18.01 7.84 2.80
CA PRO A 276 19.08 8.51 3.53
C PRO A 276 18.52 9.58 4.48
N TYR A 277 19.10 9.72 5.68
CA TYR A 277 18.64 10.70 6.67
C TYR A 277 18.85 12.15 6.22
N GLU A 278 19.88 12.38 5.41
CA GLU A 278 20.24 13.74 4.96
C GLU A 278 19.42 14.22 3.76
N THR A 279 19.13 13.33 2.81
CA THR A 279 18.52 13.70 1.51
C THR A 279 17.12 13.16 1.30
N GLY A 280 16.69 12.25 2.17
CA GLY A 280 15.41 11.56 2.00
C GLY A 280 15.41 10.56 0.85
N MET A 281 14.24 10.12 0.45
CA MET A 281 14.03 9.08 -0.56
C MET A 281 14.17 9.65 -1.98
N SER A 282 15.06 9.07 -2.78
CA SER A 282 15.09 9.37 -4.22
C SER A 282 13.88 8.73 -4.92
N PRO A 283 13.19 9.43 -5.83
CA PRO A 283 12.11 8.85 -6.62
C PRO A 283 12.55 7.67 -7.49
N TYR A 284 13.82 7.59 -7.85
CA TYR A 284 14.40 6.53 -8.67
C TYR A 284 14.96 5.34 -7.87
N SER A 285 14.95 5.42 -6.54
CA SER A 285 15.49 4.36 -5.70
C SER A 285 14.80 3.01 -5.96
N GLY A 286 15.60 1.95 -6.17
CA GLY A 286 15.10 0.61 -6.47
C GLY A 286 14.86 0.31 -7.96
N LEU A 287 14.79 1.32 -8.84
CA LEU A 287 14.54 1.11 -10.27
C LEU A 287 15.68 0.38 -10.98
N VAL A 288 16.92 0.63 -10.59
CA VAL A 288 18.09 -0.05 -11.20
C VAL A 288 17.98 -1.56 -10.96
N ASP A 289 17.72 -1.97 -9.70
CA ASP A 289 17.58 -3.39 -9.35
C ASP A 289 16.38 -4.03 -10.08
N MET A 290 15.30 -3.28 -10.20
CA MET A 290 14.09 -3.71 -10.89
C MET A 290 14.33 -3.88 -12.40
N ALA A 291 15.06 -2.96 -13.04
CA ALA A 291 15.42 -3.03 -14.45
C ALA A 291 16.46 -4.14 -14.75
N GLU A 292 17.42 -4.39 -13.85
CA GLU A 292 18.33 -5.54 -13.94
C GLU A 292 17.55 -6.86 -13.85
N LYS A 293 16.62 -6.98 -12.88
CA LYS A 293 15.76 -8.18 -12.72
C LYS A 293 14.88 -8.42 -13.96
N ALA A 294 14.42 -7.36 -14.61
CA ALA A 294 13.64 -7.43 -15.84
C ALA A 294 14.50 -7.69 -17.10
N GLY A 295 15.82 -7.77 -16.98
CA GLY A 295 16.72 -7.96 -18.10
C GLY A 295 16.91 -6.73 -19.02
N LEU A 296 16.36 -5.59 -18.62
CA LEU A 296 16.52 -4.32 -19.38
C LEU A 296 17.91 -3.71 -19.20
N LEU A 297 18.47 -3.83 -18.00
CA LEU A 297 19.85 -3.45 -17.71
C LEU A 297 20.74 -4.69 -17.66
N VAL A 298 21.74 -4.72 -18.53
CA VAL A 298 22.69 -5.83 -18.63
C VAL A 298 24.06 -5.39 -18.16
N LYS A 299 24.71 -6.19 -17.32
CA LYS A 299 26.06 -5.90 -16.83
C LYS A 299 27.08 -6.15 -17.91
N GLU A 300 27.88 -5.14 -18.24
CA GLU A 300 28.99 -5.20 -19.17
C GLU A 300 30.26 -4.64 -18.50
N GLY A 301 31.12 -5.53 -18.01
CA GLY A 301 32.25 -5.16 -17.18
C GLY A 301 31.80 -4.52 -15.86
N ASN A 302 32.25 -3.30 -15.59
CA ASN A 302 31.88 -2.51 -14.40
C ASN A 302 30.70 -1.55 -14.65
N LYS A 303 30.13 -1.57 -15.85
CA LYS A 303 29.02 -0.70 -16.26
C LYS A 303 27.74 -1.51 -16.46
N LEU A 304 26.61 -0.82 -16.39
CA LEU A 304 25.31 -1.32 -16.82
C LEU A 304 25.01 -0.72 -18.19
N LEU A 305 24.54 -1.58 -19.09
CA LEU A 305 24.18 -1.24 -20.46
C LEU A 305 22.68 -1.38 -20.64
N TYR A 306 22.06 -0.39 -21.25
CA TYR A 306 20.69 -0.40 -21.75
C TYR A 306 20.67 -0.05 -23.22
N LYS A 307 20.04 -0.92 -24.02
CA LYS A 307 19.78 -0.70 -25.45
C LYS A 307 18.30 -0.41 -25.64
N GLY A 308 17.93 0.83 -25.42
CA GLY A 308 16.55 1.27 -25.57
C GLY A 308 16.10 1.45 -27.00
N SER A 309 14.81 1.71 -27.18
CA SER A 309 14.21 1.96 -28.49
C SER A 309 14.73 3.24 -29.15
N ALA A 310 15.14 4.26 -28.39
CA ALA A 310 15.56 5.56 -28.85
C ALA A 310 17.07 5.82 -28.74
N LYS A 311 17.71 5.30 -27.68
CA LYS A 311 19.12 5.60 -27.36
C LYS A 311 19.73 4.47 -26.52
N GLU A 312 21.03 4.24 -26.71
CA GLU A 312 21.86 3.37 -25.87
C GLU A 312 22.44 4.18 -24.70
N TYR A 313 22.43 3.61 -23.48
CA TYR A 313 23.06 4.18 -22.32
C TYR A 313 24.01 3.17 -21.70
N LYS A 314 25.21 3.61 -21.30
CA LYS A 314 26.23 2.76 -20.68
C LYS A 314 26.96 3.50 -19.57
N TYR A 315 26.50 3.31 -18.36
CA TYR A 315 26.99 4.02 -17.18
C TYR A 315 27.41 3.09 -16.06
N PHE A 316 28.18 3.60 -15.10
CA PHE A 316 28.35 2.99 -13.80
C PHE A 316 27.01 3.04 -13.03
N ARG A 317 26.80 2.09 -12.12
CA ARG A 317 25.56 1.97 -11.34
C ARG A 317 25.13 3.29 -10.67
N LYS A 318 26.10 4.06 -10.13
CA LYS A 318 25.81 5.34 -9.47
C LYS A 318 25.16 6.37 -10.43
N ALA A 319 25.62 6.47 -11.66
CA ALA A 319 25.03 7.36 -12.65
C ALA A 319 23.58 6.93 -12.99
N TRP A 320 23.33 5.63 -13.06
CA TRP A 320 21.98 5.08 -13.17
C TRP A 320 21.10 5.46 -11.98
N GLU A 321 21.57 5.23 -10.76
CA GLU A 321 20.82 5.59 -9.53
C GLU A 321 20.51 7.09 -9.45
N GLY A 322 21.33 7.94 -10.04
CA GLY A 322 21.16 9.39 -10.17
C GLY A 322 20.30 9.83 -11.35
N ASN A 323 19.82 8.90 -12.20
CA ASN A 323 19.12 9.20 -13.46
C ASN A 323 19.89 10.15 -14.39
N GLU A 324 21.23 9.95 -14.53
CA GLU A 324 22.07 10.79 -15.36
C GLU A 324 21.57 10.77 -16.82
N ASP A 325 21.46 11.95 -17.44
CA ASP A 325 20.93 12.15 -18.80
C ASP A 325 19.50 11.56 -19.03
N GLY A 326 18.71 11.34 -17.99
CA GLY A 326 17.37 10.76 -18.09
C GLY A 326 17.38 9.26 -18.43
N CYS A 327 18.46 8.54 -18.08
CA CYS A 327 18.63 7.13 -18.46
C CYS A 327 17.55 6.22 -17.86
N LEU A 328 17.11 6.46 -16.62
CA LEU A 328 16.02 5.69 -16.00
C LEU A 328 14.63 6.09 -16.53
N ASP A 329 14.46 7.35 -16.96
CA ASP A 329 13.22 7.77 -17.63
C ASP A 329 13.04 7.01 -18.96
N ALA A 330 14.13 6.79 -19.71
CA ALA A 330 14.11 5.97 -20.92
C ALA A 330 13.79 4.50 -20.60
N VAL A 331 14.37 3.94 -19.53
CA VAL A 331 14.06 2.57 -19.08
C VAL A 331 12.58 2.45 -18.69
N MET A 332 12.03 3.40 -17.93
CA MET A 332 10.62 3.41 -17.55
C MET A 332 9.70 3.50 -18.77
N ALA A 333 10.05 4.30 -19.77
CA ALA A 333 9.27 4.45 -20.99
C ALA A 333 9.18 3.15 -21.81
N ASP A 334 10.20 2.30 -21.75
CA ASP A 334 10.27 1.03 -22.48
C ASP A 334 9.92 -0.20 -21.61
N TYR A 335 9.73 -0.01 -20.30
CA TYR A 335 9.47 -1.09 -19.38
C TYR A 335 8.16 -1.84 -19.72
N GLY A 336 8.22 -3.15 -19.84
CA GLY A 336 7.07 -3.98 -20.21
C GLY A 336 6.68 -3.99 -21.68
N LYS A 337 7.39 -3.26 -22.54
CA LYS A 337 7.18 -3.34 -24.00
C LYS A 337 7.80 -4.64 -24.55
N PRO A 338 7.13 -5.35 -25.45
CA PRO A 338 7.72 -6.49 -26.14
C PRO A 338 8.92 -6.02 -27.00
N ASN A 339 10.01 -6.79 -27.01
CA ASN A 339 11.21 -6.61 -27.82
C ASN A 339 12.23 -5.54 -27.40
N VAL A 340 12.17 -5.00 -26.19
CA VAL A 340 13.26 -4.19 -25.64
C VAL A 340 14.01 -5.05 -24.62
N GLY A 341 15.27 -5.40 -24.94
CA GLY A 341 16.16 -6.14 -24.03
C GLY A 341 16.03 -7.66 -24.09
N GLY A 342 16.48 -8.33 -25.16
CA GLY A 342 16.76 -9.77 -25.20
C GLY A 342 15.61 -10.73 -24.85
N GLU A 343 15.81 -12.01 -25.09
CA GLU A 343 14.81 -13.07 -24.84
C GLU A 343 14.20 -13.00 -23.42
N PRO A 344 12.86 -13.20 -23.27
CA PRO A 344 12.22 -13.22 -21.97
C PRO A 344 12.82 -14.31 -21.10
N SER A 345 13.09 -13.99 -19.81
CA SER A 345 13.57 -15.01 -18.87
C SER A 345 12.55 -16.17 -18.77
N PRO A 346 12.98 -17.42 -18.57
CA PRO A 346 12.12 -18.59 -18.55
C PRO A 346 10.97 -18.54 -17.52
N GLU A 347 11.01 -17.64 -16.56
CA GLU A 347 9.97 -17.46 -15.54
C GLU A 347 8.70 -16.71 -16.03
N ALA A 348 8.74 -16.07 -17.20
CA ALA A 348 7.59 -15.34 -17.75
C ALA A 348 6.57 -16.23 -18.46
N SER A 349 6.86 -17.52 -18.67
CA SER A 349 6.02 -18.48 -19.39
C SER A 349 5.34 -19.54 -18.50
N ALA A 350 5.29 -19.35 -17.20
CA ALA A 350 4.52 -20.25 -16.33
C ALA A 350 3.01 -20.04 -16.57
N GLU A 351 2.39 -20.96 -17.29
CA GLU A 351 0.94 -21.07 -17.40
C GLU A 351 0.31 -21.18 -15.99
N PRO A 352 -0.91 -20.65 -15.77
CA PRO A 352 -1.57 -20.78 -14.49
C PRO A 352 -1.77 -22.27 -14.17
N VAL A 353 -1.22 -22.73 -13.05
CA VAL A 353 -1.46 -24.07 -12.53
C VAL A 353 -2.93 -24.17 -12.18
N VAL A 354 -3.69 -24.91 -13.01
CA VAL A 354 -5.07 -25.27 -12.72
C VAL A 354 -5.00 -26.38 -11.66
N ASP A 355 -5.43 -26.08 -10.45
CA ASP A 355 -5.58 -27.04 -9.36
C ASP A 355 -6.47 -28.22 -9.83
N LYS A 356 -5.89 -29.41 -9.91
CA LYS A 356 -6.65 -30.63 -10.08
C LYS A 356 -7.42 -30.96 -8.80
N PRO A 357 -8.66 -31.43 -8.87
CA PRO A 357 -9.43 -31.79 -7.68
C PRO A 357 -8.73 -32.89 -6.88
N VAL A 358 -8.56 -32.64 -5.58
CA VAL A 358 -8.02 -33.63 -4.63
C VAL A 358 -8.98 -34.80 -4.54
N GLU A 359 -8.57 -35.98 -5.00
CA GLU A 359 -9.29 -37.25 -4.78
C GLU A 359 -9.39 -37.55 -3.28
N LYS A 360 -10.61 -37.80 -2.84
CA LYS A 360 -10.91 -38.20 -1.45
C LYS A 360 -10.25 -39.53 -1.11
N ILE A 361 -9.24 -39.51 -0.27
CA ILE A 361 -8.69 -40.73 0.33
C ILE A 361 -9.71 -41.27 1.34
N ALA A 362 -10.26 -42.44 1.02
CA ALA A 362 -11.17 -43.19 1.89
C ALA A 362 -10.40 -43.73 3.11
N THR A 363 -10.72 -43.25 4.29
CA THR A 363 -10.24 -43.82 5.56
C THR A 363 -10.87 -45.18 5.83
N LYS A 364 -10.09 -46.26 5.77
CA LYS A 364 -10.47 -47.57 6.30
C LYS A 364 -10.39 -47.55 7.83
N SER A 365 -11.54 -47.66 8.47
CA SER A 365 -11.64 -47.93 9.91
C SER A 365 -11.22 -49.37 10.18
N SER A 366 -10.16 -49.58 10.93
CA SER A 366 -9.85 -50.89 11.53
C SER A 366 -10.32 -50.92 12.99
N THR A 367 -11.43 -51.56 13.23
CA THR A 367 -11.85 -52.06 14.54
C THR A 367 -10.89 -53.18 14.97
N LYS A 368 -10.17 -52.99 16.07
CA LYS A 368 -9.58 -54.10 16.83
C LYS A 368 -10.30 -54.21 18.16
N ALA A 369 -10.99 -55.33 18.32
CA ALA A 369 -11.47 -55.82 19.56
C ALA A 369 -10.29 -56.24 20.46
N THR A 370 -10.33 -55.91 21.73
CA THR A 370 -9.49 -56.50 22.75
C THR A 370 -10.42 -57.16 23.77
N SER A 371 -10.28 -58.51 23.83
CA SER A 371 -10.70 -59.33 24.95
C SER A 371 -9.52 -59.43 25.95
N GLU A 372 -9.85 -59.37 27.18
CA GLU A 372 -9.25 -59.66 28.48
C GLU A 372 -8.87 -58.46 29.31
#